data_9469f42de9344362e1b485bc48bf88ad
#
_entry.id   9469f42de9344362e1b485bc48bf88ad
#
_cell.length_a   1.000
_cell.length_b   1.000
_cell.length_c   1.000
_cell.angle_alpha   90.00
_cell.angle_beta   90.00
_cell.angle_gamma   90.00
#
_symmetry.space_group_name_H-M   'P 1'
#
loop_
_entity.id
_entity.type
_entity.pdbx_description
1 polymer ?
#
loop_
_entity_poly.entity_id
_entity_poly.type
_entity_poly.pdbx_seq_one_letter_code
_entity_poly.pdbx_strand_id
1 'polypeptide(L)'
;MENEVVNTFSVHVTIIASIVSIAVVSLCSILSAFITQRGARKAKQTELILQEMISAYYELLKTGGEFSDVFSQQQVTKFMDAYTKALLFASPGTAELIHSYRNSITQISTMKLKPSPDLTQLLSEHEKITESLVISMQRDLRK
;
A
#
# COMPACT_ATOMS: atom_id res chain seq x y z
N MET A 1 51.14 1.22 -55.40
CA MET A 1 50.13 0.17 -55.16
C MET A 1 50.00 -0.23 -53.67
N GLU A 2 51.06 -0.46 -52.92
CA GLU A 2 50.98 -0.83 -51.50
C GLU A 2 50.35 0.26 -50.60
N ASN A 3 50.64 1.53 -50.84
CA ASN A 3 50.08 2.62 -50.02
C ASN A 3 48.59 2.86 -50.24
N GLU A 4 48.02 2.53 -51.37
CA GLU A 4 46.54 2.67 -51.62
C GLU A 4 45.76 1.57 -50.93
N VAL A 5 46.28 0.33 -50.90
CA VAL A 5 45.64 -0.82 -50.24
C VAL A 5 45.59 -0.61 -48.71
N VAL A 6 46.70 -0.11 -48.12
CA VAL A 6 46.76 0.19 -46.69
C VAL A 6 45.77 1.31 -46.29
N ASN A 7 45.62 2.33 -47.13
CA ASN A 7 44.75 3.45 -46.86
C ASN A 7 43.26 3.04 -46.94
N THR A 8 42.90 2.21 -47.92
CA THR A 8 41.55 1.69 -48.09
C THR A 8 41.16 0.76 -46.91
N PHE A 9 42.09 -0.09 -46.45
CA PHE A 9 41.85 -0.97 -45.30
C PHE A 9 41.64 -0.18 -44.00
N SER A 10 42.44 0.85 -43.74
CA SER A 10 42.32 1.74 -42.59
C SER A 10 40.97 2.46 -42.55
N VAL A 11 40.46 2.95 -43.67
CA VAL A 11 39.14 3.61 -43.78
C VAL A 11 38.01 2.63 -43.46
N HIS A 12 38.08 1.39 -43.97
CA HIS A 12 37.04 0.38 -43.68
C HIS A 12 36.98 0.00 -42.20
N VAL A 13 38.14 -0.20 -41.55
CA VAL A 13 38.24 -0.50 -40.13
C VAL A 13 37.64 0.64 -39.28
N THR A 14 37.91 1.89 -39.65
CA THR A 14 37.36 3.07 -38.94
C THR A 14 35.84 3.15 -39.08
N ILE A 15 35.28 2.89 -40.26
CA ILE A 15 33.84 2.89 -40.49
C ILE A 15 33.17 1.77 -39.68
N ILE A 16 33.71 0.56 -39.66
CA ILE A 16 33.16 -0.56 -38.89
C ILE A 16 33.20 -0.24 -37.39
N ALA A 17 34.32 0.29 -36.88
CA ALA A 17 34.45 0.68 -35.49
C ALA A 17 33.40 1.76 -35.08
N SER A 18 33.14 2.73 -35.96
CA SER A 18 32.15 3.77 -35.74
C SER A 18 30.73 3.19 -35.68
N ILE A 19 30.35 2.29 -36.57
CA ILE A 19 29.05 1.64 -36.60
C ILE A 19 28.83 0.81 -35.34
N VAL A 20 29.85 0.01 -34.92
CA VAL A 20 29.78 -0.79 -33.69
C VAL A 20 29.59 0.12 -32.46
N SER A 21 30.32 1.20 -32.37
CA SER A 21 30.21 2.17 -31.26
C SER A 21 28.81 2.77 -31.16
N ILE A 22 28.20 3.18 -32.28
CA ILE A 22 26.84 3.73 -32.31
C ILE A 22 25.83 2.65 -31.88
N ALA A 23 26.00 1.41 -32.34
CA ALA A 23 25.11 0.32 -31.96
C ALA A 23 25.16 0.01 -30.46
N VAL A 24 26.37 0.00 -29.86
CA VAL A 24 26.55 -0.22 -28.41
C VAL A 24 25.92 0.90 -27.59
N VAL A 25 26.15 2.15 -27.95
CA VAL A 25 25.57 3.32 -27.25
C VAL A 25 24.04 3.28 -27.31
N SER A 26 23.48 2.96 -28.49
CA SER A 26 22.03 2.84 -28.66
C SER A 26 21.41 1.72 -27.81
N LEU A 27 22.06 0.56 -27.73
CA LEU A 27 21.64 -0.55 -26.88
C LEU A 27 21.68 -0.17 -25.39
N CYS A 28 22.75 0.48 -24.93
CA CYS A 28 22.85 0.95 -23.55
C CYS A 28 21.77 1.96 -23.20
N SER A 29 21.42 2.87 -24.10
CA SER A 29 20.38 3.86 -23.91
C SER A 29 18.99 3.21 -23.78
N ILE A 30 18.68 2.21 -24.62
CA ILE A 30 17.42 1.46 -24.58
C ILE A 30 17.30 0.67 -23.27
N LEU A 31 18.37 -0.01 -22.85
CA LEU A 31 18.39 -0.77 -21.59
C LEU A 31 18.21 0.14 -20.39
N SER A 32 18.88 1.29 -20.35
CA SER A 32 18.74 2.27 -19.27
C SER A 32 17.30 2.81 -19.18
N ALA A 33 16.70 3.16 -20.31
CA ALA A 33 15.30 3.62 -20.35
C ALA A 33 14.32 2.54 -19.86
N PHE A 34 14.55 1.28 -20.23
CA PHE A 34 13.72 0.15 -19.83
C PHE A 34 13.80 -0.13 -18.32
N ILE A 35 15.01 -0.08 -17.74
CA ILE A 35 15.23 -0.27 -16.30
C ILE A 35 14.57 0.87 -15.51
N THR A 36 14.74 2.11 -15.93
CA THR A 36 14.15 3.29 -15.30
C THR A 36 12.62 3.23 -15.34
N GLN A 37 12.04 2.86 -16.47
CA GLN A 37 10.59 2.76 -16.63
C GLN A 37 9.98 1.63 -15.76
N ARG A 38 10.67 0.49 -15.63
CA ARG A 38 10.24 -0.59 -14.72
C ARG A 38 10.30 -0.15 -13.26
N GLY A 39 11.34 0.55 -12.86
CA GLY A 39 11.48 1.11 -11.51
C GLY A 39 10.36 2.09 -11.18
N ALA A 40 10.07 3.03 -12.08
CA ALA A 40 9.01 4.01 -11.91
C ALA A 40 7.61 3.37 -11.83
N ARG A 41 7.34 2.35 -12.64
CA ARG A 41 6.06 1.60 -12.57
C ARG A 41 5.87 0.88 -11.24
N LYS A 42 6.92 0.21 -10.73
CA LYS A 42 6.88 -0.45 -9.42
C LYS A 42 6.66 0.54 -8.29
N ALA A 43 7.39 1.66 -8.30
CA ALA A 43 7.23 2.72 -7.29
C ALA A 43 5.80 3.26 -7.28
N LYS A 44 5.22 3.54 -8.45
CA LYS A 44 3.84 4.02 -8.58
C LYS A 44 2.81 2.99 -8.09
N GLN A 45 3.02 1.70 -8.37
CA GLN A 45 2.13 0.63 -7.86
C GLN A 45 2.19 0.53 -6.33
N THR A 46 3.39 0.61 -5.75
CA THR A 46 3.56 0.60 -4.29
C THR A 46 2.89 1.81 -3.64
N GLU A 47 3.03 3.00 -4.25
CA GLU A 47 2.36 4.21 -3.78
C GLU A 47 0.83 4.09 -3.80
N LEU A 48 0.26 3.55 -4.88
CA LEU A 48 -1.18 3.33 -4.98
C LEU A 48 -1.69 2.34 -3.93
N ILE A 49 -0.99 1.23 -3.71
CA ILE A 49 -1.35 0.26 -2.67
C ILE A 49 -1.29 0.90 -1.29
N LEU A 50 -0.27 1.72 -1.02
CA LEU A 50 -0.13 2.42 0.25
C LEU A 50 -1.27 3.43 0.47
N GLN A 51 -1.67 4.18 -0.56
CA GLN A 51 -2.80 5.10 -0.50
C GLN A 51 -4.12 4.37 -0.22
N GLU A 52 -4.36 3.24 -0.89
CA GLU A 52 -5.54 2.40 -0.65
C GLU A 52 -5.57 1.82 0.76
N MET A 53 -4.43 1.37 1.28
CA MET A 53 -4.29 0.87 2.65
C MET A 53 -4.59 1.97 3.67
N ILE A 54 -4.02 3.17 3.50
CA ILE A 54 -4.28 4.33 4.37
C ILE A 54 -5.77 4.67 4.36
N SER A 55 -6.38 4.72 3.18
CA SER A 55 -7.80 4.99 3.01
C SER A 55 -8.67 3.94 3.72
N ALA A 56 -8.36 2.66 3.56
CA ALA A 56 -9.10 1.57 4.19
C ALA A 56 -9.02 1.62 5.72
N TYR A 57 -7.85 1.90 6.28
CA TYR A 57 -7.66 2.03 7.73
C TYR A 57 -8.37 3.26 8.29
N TYR A 58 -8.29 4.39 7.59
CA TYR A 58 -9.00 5.60 7.97
C TYR A 58 -10.53 5.40 7.97
N GLU A 59 -11.07 4.79 6.91
CA GLU A 59 -12.50 4.49 6.80
C GLU A 59 -12.97 3.56 7.92
N LEU A 60 -12.19 2.54 8.29
CA LEU A 60 -12.53 1.64 9.39
C LEU A 60 -12.65 2.39 10.72
N LEU A 61 -11.66 3.20 11.07
CA LEU A 61 -11.66 3.95 12.33
C LEU A 61 -12.79 5.00 12.36
N LYS A 62 -13.00 5.71 11.26
CA LYS A 62 -14.06 6.71 11.11
C LYS A 62 -15.45 6.08 11.24
N THR A 63 -15.73 5.05 10.46
CA THR A 63 -17.06 4.40 10.48
C THR A 63 -17.30 3.65 11.79
N GLY A 64 -16.26 3.13 12.44
CA GLY A 64 -16.36 2.54 13.76
C GLY A 64 -16.76 3.55 14.83
N GLY A 65 -16.19 4.76 14.81
CA GLY A 65 -16.61 5.87 15.68
C GLY A 65 -18.07 6.27 15.44
N GLU A 66 -18.47 6.47 14.18
CA GLU A 66 -19.84 6.82 13.81
C GLU A 66 -20.85 5.73 14.21
N PHE A 67 -20.47 4.45 14.08
CA PHE A 67 -21.31 3.31 14.46
C PHE A 67 -21.59 3.26 15.97
N SER A 68 -20.62 3.68 16.79
CA SER A 68 -20.81 3.72 18.24
C SER A 68 -21.85 4.75 18.68
N ASP A 69 -22.14 5.78 17.89
CA ASP A 69 -23.03 6.87 18.25
C ASP A 69 -24.49 6.68 17.80
N VAL A 70 -24.71 6.14 16.60
CA VAL A 70 -26.04 5.94 16.02
C VAL A 70 -26.16 4.56 15.37
N PHE A 71 -27.05 3.72 15.87
CA PHE A 71 -27.31 2.40 15.33
C PHE A 71 -28.32 2.46 14.17
N SER A 72 -27.85 2.61 12.95
CA SER A 72 -28.68 2.50 11.75
C SER A 72 -28.19 1.39 10.81
N GLN A 73 -29.12 0.78 10.08
CA GLN A 73 -28.79 -0.26 9.10
C GLN A 73 -27.73 0.22 8.08
N GLN A 74 -27.81 1.46 7.67
CA GLN A 74 -26.85 2.06 6.73
C GLN A 74 -25.44 2.17 7.32
N GLN A 75 -25.32 2.49 8.61
CA GLN A 75 -24.02 2.57 9.28
C GLN A 75 -23.40 1.19 9.52
N VAL A 76 -24.23 0.20 9.83
CA VAL A 76 -23.77 -1.20 9.89
C VAL A 76 -23.14 -1.61 8.56
N THR A 77 -23.83 -1.35 7.44
CA THR A 77 -23.31 -1.69 6.11
C THR A 77 -21.99 -0.97 5.82
N LYS A 78 -21.92 0.35 6.05
CA LYS A 78 -20.68 1.13 5.84
C LYS A 78 -19.52 0.62 6.68
N PHE A 79 -19.78 0.32 7.96
CA PHE A 79 -18.75 -0.22 8.84
C PHE A 79 -18.28 -1.60 8.38
N MET A 80 -19.17 -2.49 7.94
CA MET A 80 -18.82 -3.81 7.46
C MET A 80 -18.02 -3.75 6.15
N ASP A 81 -18.32 -2.81 5.26
CA ASP A 81 -17.56 -2.57 4.04
C ASP A 81 -16.14 -2.09 4.37
N ALA A 82 -16.00 -1.10 5.26
CA ALA A 82 -14.71 -0.59 5.71
C ALA A 82 -13.88 -1.67 6.44
N TYR A 83 -14.53 -2.48 7.28
CA TYR A 83 -13.92 -3.61 7.96
C TYR A 83 -13.36 -4.64 6.97
N THR A 84 -14.14 -5.03 5.97
CA THR A 84 -13.69 -5.98 4.94
C THR A 84 -12.53 -5.43 4.13
N LYS A 85 -12.60 -4.15 3.72
CA LYS A 85 -11.50 -3.46 3.05
C LYS A 85 -10.21 -3.45 3.88
N ALA A 86 -10.29 -3.08 5.16
CA ALA A 86 -9.13 -3.01 6.03
C ALA A 86 -8.45 -4.39 6.19
N LEU A 87 -9.22 -5.47 6.28
CA LEU A 87 -8.68 -6.84 6.37
C LEU A 87 -7.88 -7.26 5.14
N LEU A 88 -8.18 -6.74 3.95
CA LEU A 88 -7.42 -7.06 2.72
C LEU A 88 -5.96 -6.60 2.79
N PHE A 89 -5.67 -5.56 3.56
CA PHE A 89 -4.34 -4.96 3.67
C PHE A 89 -3.64 -5.30 4.98
N ALA A 90 -4.36 -5.88 5.95
CA ALA A 90 -3.87 -6.11 7.30
C ALA A 90 -2.87 -7.26 7.36
N SER A 91 -1.77 -7.06 8.10
CA SER A 91 -0.94 -8.18 8.54
C SER A 91 -1.73 -9.08 9.52
N PRO A 92 -1.32 -10.34 9.75
CA PRO A 92 -2.03 -11.25 10.65
C PRO A 92 -2.30 -10.66 12.04
N GLY A 93 -1.31 -10.00 12.64
CA GLY A 93 -1.47 -9.35 13.95
C GLY A 93 -2.43 -8.15 13.91
N THR A 94 -2.42 -7.36 12.82
CA THR A 94 -3.35 -6.25 12.63
C THR A 94 -4.76 -6.78 12.39
N ALA A 95 -4.93 -7.87 11.66
CA ALA A 95 -6.23 -8.50 11.42
C ALA A 95 -6.89 -8.96 12.72
N GLU A 96 -6.16 -9.58 13.65
CA GLU A 96 -6.68 -9.95 14.97
C GLU A 96 -7.16 -8.73 15.77
N LEU A 97 -6.44 -7.62 15.71
CA LEU A 97 -6.85 -6.36 16.34
C LEU A 97 -8.08 -5.74 15.68
N ILE A 98 -8.22 -5.84 14.36
CA ILE A 98 -9.42 -5.42 13.62
C ILE A 98 -10.63 -6.25 14.05
N HIS A 99 -10.49 -7.56 14.23
CA HIS A 99 -11.55 -8.43 14.74
C HIS A 99 -11.94 -8.04 16.18
N SER A 100 -10.97 -7.80 17.06
CA SER A 100 -11.20 -7.36 18.44
C SER A 100 -11.89 -6.00 18.49
N TYR A 101 -11.48 -5.07 17.65
CA TYR A 101 -12.09 -3.75 17.49
C TYR A 101 -13.57 -3.85 17.07
N ARG A 102 -13.88 -4.64 16.05
CA ARG A 102 -15.27 -4.90 15.63
C ARG A 102 -16.10 -5.47 16.77
N ASN A 103 -15.59 -6.46 17.50
CA ASN A 103 -16.30 -7.09 18.59
C ASN A 103 -16.60 -6.09 19.72
N SER A 104 -15.63 -5.27 20.11
CA SER A 104 -15.81 -4.25 21.15
C SER A 104 -16.84 -3.20 20.75
N ILE A 105 -16.83 -2.72 19.50
CA ILE A 105 -17.84 -1.79 18.98
C ILE A 105 -19.24 -2.41 19.02
N THR A 106 -19.38 -3.67 18.62
CA THR A 106 -20.67 -4.37 18.63
C THR A 106 -21.20 -4.51 20.05
N GLN A 107 -20.34 -4.83 21.02
CA GLN A 107 -20.70 -4.90 22.43
C GLN A 107 -21.16 -3.54 22.99
N ILE A 108 -20.39 -2.47 22.72
CA ILE A 108 -20.75 -1.09 23.11
C ILE A 108 -22.12 -0.70 22.56
N SER A 109 -22.36 -0.95 21.27
CA SER A 109 -23.63 -0.63 20.61
C SER A 109 -24.81 -1.38 21.23
N THR A 110 -24.59 -2.65 21.59
CA THR A 110 -25.62 -3.48 22.24
C THR A 110 -25.91 -3.01 23.67
N MET A 111 -24.89 -2.61 24.43
CA MET A 111 -25.04 -2.13 25.81
C MET A 111 -25.61 -0.72 25.92
N LYS A 112 -25.41 0.15 24.93
CA LYS A 112 -26.08 1.45 24.87
C LYS A 112 -27.62 1.32 24.85
N LEU A 113 -28.13 0.19 24.36
CA LEU A 113 -29.57 -0.11 24.38
C LEU A 113 -30.09 -0.56 25.77
N LYS A 114 -29.19 -0.97 26.67
CA LYS A 114 -29.51 -1.39 28.05
C LYS A 114 -28.41 -0.83 28.99
N PRO A 115 -28.68 0.25 29.73
CA PRO A 115 -27.72 0.82 30.67
C PRO A 115 -27.23 -0.24 31.67
N SER A 116 -25.92 -0.50 31.66
CA SER A 116 -25.22 -1.45 32.54
C SER A 116 -24.03 -0.74 33.22
N PRO A 117 -23.74 -1.03 34.50
CA PRO A 117 -22.52 -0.52 35.16
C PRO A 117 -21.23 -0.93 34.49
N ASP A 118 -21.25 -1.97 33.66
CA ASP A 118 -20.08 -2.49 32.97
C ASP A 118 -19.66 -1.65 31.73
N LEU A 119 -20.48 -0.65 31.35
CA LEU A 119 -20.20 0.17 30.16
C LEU A 119 -18.88 0.95 30.29
N THR A 120 -18.54 1.45 31.47
CA THR A 120 -17.28 2.18 31.70
C THR A 120 -16.05 1.30 31.50
N GLN A 121 -16.10 0.06 31.99
CA GLN A 121 -15.03 -0.90 31.78
C GLN A 121 -14.89 -1.24 30.29
N LEU A 122 -16.00 -1.48 29.60
CA LEU A 122 -16.01 -1.81 28.17
C LEU A 122 -15.45 -0.66 27.32
N LEU A 123 -15.74 0.59 27.65
CA LEU A 123 -15.17 1.77 26.98
C LEU A 123 -13.65 1.84 27.19
N SER A 124 -13.16 1.57 28.39
CA SER A 124 -11.70 1.53 28.67
C SER A 124 -11.00 0.42 27.92
N GLU A 125 -11.62 -0.76 27.79
CA GLU A 125 -11.09 -1.87 26.99
C GLU A 125 -11.09 -1.53 25.49
N HIS A 126 -12.13 -0.91 24.99
CA HIS A 126 -12.22 -0.44 23.61
C HIS A 126 -11.12 0.57 23.28
N GLU A 127 -10.85 1.53 24.16
CA GLU A 127 -9.77 2.51 24.01
C GLU A 127 -8.40 1.81 23.84
N LYS A 128 -8.07 0.85 24.70
CA LYS A 128 -6.83 0.06 24.60
C LYS A 128 -6.72 -0.73 23.30
N ILE A 129 -7.83 -1.34 22.86
CA ILE A 129 -7.87 -2.06 21.59
C ILE A 129 -7.62 -1.08 20.43
N THR A 130 -8.25 0.08 20.46
CA THR A 130 -8.12 1.12 19.43
C THR A 130 -6.68 1.63 19.35
N GLU A 131 -6.04 1.94 20.48
CA GLU A 131 -4.63 2.36 20.53
C GLU A 131 -3.70 1.28 19.94
N SER A 132 -3.89 0.02 20.36
CA SER A 132 -3.09 -1.12 19.86
C SER A 132 -3.29 -1.31 18.34
N LEU A 133 -4.50 -1.14 17.86
CA LEU A 133 -4.85 -1.22 16.44
C LEU A 133 -4.16 -0.12 15.64
N VAL A 134 -4.24 1.13 16.09
CA VAL A 134 -3.58 2.27 15.42
C VAL A 134 -2.06 2.05 15.34
N ILE A 135 -1.42 1.60 16.41
CA ILE A 135 0.02 1.30 16.43
C ILE A 135 0.36 0.19 15.42
N SER A 136 -0.47 -0.86 15.35
CA SER A 136 -0.26 -1.98 14.43
C SER A 136 -0.45 -1.56 12.96
N MET A 137 -1.48 -0.76 12.67
CA MET A 137 -1.71 -0.16 11.35
C MET A 137 -0.54 0.72 10.90
N GLN A 138 -0.02 1.57 11.79
CA GLN A 138 1.17 2.39 11.50
C GLN A 138 2.41 1.53 11.20
N ARG A 139 2.54 0.38 11.85
CA ARG A 139 3.62 -0.57 11.57
C ARG A 139 3.48 -1.21 10.19
N ASP A 140 2.27 -1.56 9.79
CA ASP A 140 2.01 -2.12 8.46
C ASP A 140 2.29 -1.12 7.33
N LEU A 141 2.00 0.16 7.55
CA LEU A 141 2.29 1.25 6.60
C LEU A 141 3.78 1.54 6.39
N ARG A 142 4.66 1.05 7.30
CA ARG A 142 6.12 1.26 7.22
C ARG A 142 6.87 0.10 6.53
N LYS A 143 6.21 -0.96 6.17
CA LYS A 143 6.78 -2.13 5.47
C LYS A 143 6.75 -1.93 3.96
#